data_9b7a86a1b95e8c17ece5c7424aef9904
#
_entry.id   9b7a86a1b95e8c17ece5c7424aef9904
#
_cell.length_a   1.000
_cell.length_b   1.000
_cell.length_c   1.000
_cell.angle_alpha   90.00
_cell.angle_beta   90.00
_cell.angle_gamma   90.00
#
_symmetry.space_group_name_H-M   'P 1'
#
loop_
_entity.id
_entity.type
_entity.pdbx_description
1 polymer ?
#
loop_
_entity_poly.entity_id
_entity_poly.type
_entity_poly.pdbx_seq_one_letter_code
_entity_poly.pdbx_strand_id
1 'polypeptide(L)'
;LPNLTAILPPLTEGLAQDLPVEKARAQSLNVTPSPTPFQPLPPTPVITPTEIPTFTPEPSATPPAPLETPAPQTTFTPAEPVGNLPKRLNILLLGSDRRPGGTLFRTDTIILVSIDTEKGTVHILSFPRDLYVYIPGWTQDRINVAWQHGGFEGLAATMQQNFGVRPTHYALINFRSFKRVVDDLGGLEVKVTQPLYDKYPGKGWITIPKGKVHMDADMALWYVRSRKTSNDFARNRRQQEVLLALFEKFISLDALSRAPEFYKAYKKAVVTNLKFEDGLALLPIAAQVALDRSRIKHYFITPEMAYDYITPGGAMVLLPNETAIRKLVKQVVGGK
;
A
#
# COMPACT_ATOMS: atom_id res chain seq x y z
N LEU A 1 -60.46 26.28 20.39
CA LEU A 1 -61.17 25.40 21.33
C LEU A 1 -62.00 24.37 20.57
N PRO A 2 -61.95 23.01 20.79
CA PRO A 2 -61.90 22.41 22.10
C PRO A 2 -60.85 21.30 22.28
N ASN A 3 -60.63 20.97 23.56
CA ASN A 3 -59.90 19.85 24.15
C ASN A 3 -60.26 18.48 23.59
N LEU A 4 -59.28 17.61 23.43
CA LEU A 4 -59.46 16.17 23.46
C LEU A 4 -58.32 15.52 24.28
N THR A 5 -58.66 15.27 25.54
CA THR A 5 -57.99 14.41 26.49
C THR A 5 -58.24 12.97 26.05
N ALA A 6 -57.24 12.18 25.68
CA ALA A 6 -57.36 10.76 25.42
C ALA A 6 -56.72 9.98 26.56
N ILE A 7 -57.54 9.21 27.21
CA ILE A 7 -57.44 8.32 28.36
C ILE A 7 -56.54 7.14 28.05
N LEU A 8 -55.53 6.85 28.90
CA LEU A 8 -54.80 5.60 28.96
C LEU A 8 -55.61 4.54 29.72
N PRO A 9 -55.69 3.27 29.25
CA PRO A 9 -56.26 2.18 30.04
C PRO A 9 -55.21 1.59 31.00
N PRO A 10 -55.66 0.95 32.12
CA PRO A 10 -54.80 0.50 33.20
C PRO A 10 -54.10 -0.83 32.91
N LEU A 11 -52.93 -0.99 33.51
CA LEU A 11 -52.16 -2.23 33.61
C LEU A 11 -52.93 -3.28 34.39
N THR A 12 -53.24 -4.42 33.77
CA THR A 12 -53.71 -5.62 34.46
C THR A 12 -52.52 -6.53 34.76
N GLU A 13 -52.29 -6.79 36.03
CA GLU A 13 -51.49 -7.90 36.55
C GLU A 13 -52.09 -9.22 36.09
N GLY A 14 -51.27 -10.15 35.64
CA GLY A 14 -51.72 -11.46 35.20
C GLY A 14 -50.59 -12.50 35.15
N LEU A 15 -50.44 -13.20 36.29
CA LEU A 15 -50.05 -14.61 36.42
C LEU A 15 -48.67 -15.05 35.90
N ALA A 16 -47.76 -15.18 36.87
CA ALA A 16 -46.63 -16.09 36.83
C ALA A 16 -47.15 -17.53 36.66
N GLN A 17 -46.74 -18.19 35.57
CA GLN A 17 -46.83 -19.66 35.44
C GLN A 17 -45.44 -20.25 35.65
N ASP A 18 -45.36 -21.05 36.73
CA ASP A 18 -44.20 -21.89 37.07
C ASP A 18 -43.93 -22.90 35.96
N LEU A 19 -42.71 -22.87 35.42
CA LEU A 19 -42.13 -23.96 34.65
C LEU A 19 -41.17 -24.75 35.53
N PRO A 20 -41.21 -26.09 35.53
CA PRO A 20 -40.40 -26.92 36.44
C PRO A 20 -38.92 -26.87 36.05
N VAL A 21 -38.10 -26.57 37.04
CA VAL A 21 -36.61 -26.66 36.95
C VAL A 21 -36.24 -28.15 36.97
N GLU A 22 -35.90 -28.67 35.80
CA GLU A 22 -35.32 -30.00 35.67
C GLU A 22 -33.87 -29.94 36.15
N LYS A 23 -33.59 -30.63 37.27
CA LYS A 23 -32.26 -30.81 37.85
C LYS A 23 -31.37 -31.59 36.90
N ALA A 24 -30.53 -30.93 36.14
CA ALA A 24 -29.42 -31.56 35.47
C ALA A 24 -28.42 -32.09 36.50
N ARG A 25 -28.42 -33.40 36.64
CA ARG A 25 -27.51 -34.17 37.50
C ARG A 25 -26.13 -34.13 36.93
N ALA A 26 -25.24 -33.37 37.54
CA ALA A 26 -23.82 -33.36 37.23
C ALA A 26 -23.25 -34.76 37.48
N GLN A 27 -22.96 -35.50 36.43
CA GLN A 27 -22.09 -36.69 36.49
C GLN A 27 -20.65 -36.24 36.54
N SER A 28 -20.02 -36.35 37.68
CA SER A 28 -18.60 -36.21 37.86
C SER A 28 -17.88 -37.38 37.13
N LEU A 29 -17.26 -37.08 36.00
CA LEU A 29 -16.31 -38.00 35.37
C LEU A 29 -15.04 -37.94 36.19
N ASN A 30 -14.80 -38.98 36.98
CA ASN A 30 -13.50 -39.29 37.59
C ASN A 30 -12.51 -39.62 36.47
N VAL A 31 -11.74 -38.61 36.09
CA VAL A 31 -10.58 -38.81 35.22
C VAL A 31 -9.40 -39.13 36.15
N THR A 32 -9.08 -40.39 36.25
CA THR A 32 -7.84 -40.87 36.90
C THR A 32 -6.66 -40.45 36.01
N PRO A 33 -5.67 -39.69 36.50
CA PRO A 33 -4.46 -39.45 35.71
C PRO A 33 -3.68 -40.71 35.57
N SER A 34 -3.52 -41.19 34.33
CA SER A 34 -2.61 -42.28 34.00
C SER A 34 -1.17 -41.78 34.10
N PRO A 35 -0.32 -42.39 34.92
CA PRO A 35 1.10 -42.03 34.94
C PRO A 35 1.74 -42.55 33.65
N THR A 36 2.26 -41.65 32.85
CA THR A 36 3.12 -41.97 31.71
C THR A 36 4.46 -42.47 32.29
N PRO A 37 4.88 -43.73 32.05
CA PRO A 37 6.17 -44.15 32.51
C PRO A 37 7.26 -43.43 31.70
N PHE A 38 8.15 -42.77 32.41
CA PHE A 38 9.38 -42.22 31.88
C PHE A 38 10.29 -43.34 31.47
N GLN A 39 10.36 -43.68 30.18
CA GLN A 39 11.36 -44.63 29.68
C GLN A 39 12.65 -43.84 29.43
N PRO A 40 13.78 -44.23 30.05
CA PRO A 40 15.07 -43.67 29.72
C PRO A 40 15.46 -44.08 28.30
N LEU A 41 15.89 -43.09 27.52
CA LEU A 41 16.41 -43.29 26.16
C LEU A 41 17.60 -44.25 26.21
N PRO A 42 17.74 -45.19 25.25
CA PRO A 42 18.91 -46.04 25.14
C PRO A 42 20.18 -45.19 24.90
N PRO A 43 21.34 -45.61 25.42
CA PRO A 43 22.57 -44.83 25.27
C PRO A 43 22.95 -44.72 23.79
N THR A 44 23.25 -43.51 23.37
CA THR A 44 23.77 -43.20 22.02
C THR A 44 25.06 -43.96 21.79
N PRO A 45 25.25 -44.71 20.69
CA PRO A 45 26.52 -45.39 20.41
C PRO A 45 27.62 -44.35 20.26
N VAL A 46 28.69 -44.51 21.01
CA VAL A 46 29.92 -43.73 20.90
C VAL A 46 30.58 -44.15 19.59
N ILE A 47 30.57 -43.29 18.59
CA ILE A 47 31.31 -43.49 17.36
C ILE A 47 32.78 -43.17 17.65
N THR A 48 33.61 -44.15 17.71
CA THR A 48 35.08 -44.01 17.78
C THR A 48 35.53 -43.31 16.50
N PRO A 49 36.30 -42.22 16.56
CA PRO A 49 36.83 -41.60 15.33
C PRO A 49 37.80 -42.57 14.65
N THR A 50 37.45 -43.03 13.47
CA THR A 50 38.37 -43.75 12.57
C THR A 50 39.33 -42.68 12.03
N GLU A 51 40.63 -42.92 12.23
CA GLU A 51 41.69 -42.05 11.69
C GLU A 51 41.56 -41.98 10.17
N ILE A 52 41.32 -40.75 9.68
CA ILE A 52 41.34 -40.46 8.25
C ILE A 52 42.80 -40.36 7.83
N PRO A 53 43.26 -41.13 6.82
CA PRO A 53 44.62 -40.99 6.33
C PRO A 53 44.85 -39.56 5.82
N THR A 54 45.82 -38.88 6.40
CA THR A 54 46.26 -37.54 5.99
C THR A 54 46.91 -37.65 4.61
N PHE A 55 46.18 -37.23 3.58
CA PHE A 55 46.79 -37.02 2.28
C PHE A 55 47.64 -35.73 2.34
N THR A 56 48.95 -35.91 2.18
CA THR A 56 49.88 -34.79 1.96
C THR A 56 49.50 -34.15 0.62
N PRO A 57 49.12 -32.85 0.57
CA PRO A 57 48.83 -32.22 -0.72
C PRO A 57 50.14 -32.06 -1.50
N GLU A 58 50.16 -32.66 -2.68
CA GLU A 58 51.15 -32.36 -3.72
C GLU A 58 51.02 -30.87 -4.10
N PRO A 59 52.10 -30.13 -4.31
CA PRO A 59 52.00 -28.69 -4.65
C PRO A 59 51.29 -28.53 -6.00
N SER A 60 50.01 -28.13 -5.92
CA SER A 60 49.19 -27.80 -7.07
C SER A 60 49.76 -26.62 -7.76
N ALA A 61 50.13 -26.79 -9.04
CA ALA A 61 50.52 -25.69 -9.91
C ALA A 61 49.46 -24.60 -9.91
N THR A 62 49.81 -23.38 -9.53
CA THR A 62 48.96 -22.21 -9.56
C THR A 62 48.42 -22.03 -10.98
N PRO A 63 47.12 -22.08 -11.21
CA PRO A 63 46.58 -21.75 -12.53
C PRO A 63 46.86 -20.28 -12.83
N PRO A 64 47.18 -19.95 -14.10
CA PRO A 64 47.39 -18.55 -14.47
C PRO A 64 46.13 -17.74 -14.16
N ALA A 65 46.31 -16.55 -13.58
CA ALA A 65 45.24 -15.64 -13.27
C ALA A 65 44.33 -15.45 -14.49
N PRO A 66 43.00 -15.48 -14.34
CA PRO A 66 42.09 -15.16 -15.44
C PRO A 66 42.39 -13.75 -15.91
N LEU A 67 42.67 -13.60 -17.23
CA LEU A 67 42.67 -12.32 -17.89
C LEU A 67 41.30 -11.68 -17.61
N GLU A 68 41.29 -10.64 -16.78
CA GLU A 68 40.13 -9.79 -16.58
C GLU A 68 39.75 -9.18 -17.93
N THR A 69 38.77 -9.79 -18.58
CA THR A 69 38.10 -9.15 -19.71
C THR A 69 37.36 -7.94 -19.10
N PRO A 70 37.70 -6.70 -19.49
CA PRO A 70 36.99 -5.55 -18.96
C PRO A 70 35.54 -5.71 -19.32
N ALA A 71 34.66 -5.73 -18.29
CA ALA A 71 33.23 -5.70 -18.48
C ALA A 71 32.88 -4.54 -19.41
N PRO A 72 31.99 -4.72 -20.41
CA PRO A 72 31.58 -3.64 -21.26
C PRO A 72 30.98 -2.54 -20.38
N GLN A 73 31.70 -1.44 -20.23
CA GLN A 73 31.16 -0.22 -19.64
C GLN A 73 30.11 0.29 -20.65
N THR A 74 28.88 -0.09 -20.46
CA THR A 74 27.75 0.58 -21.11
C THR A 74 27.69 1.98 -20.52
N THR A 75 28.40 2.91 -21.17
CA THR A 75 28.15 4.33 -21.00
C THR A 75 26.73 4.58 -21.48
N PHE A 76 25.80 4.65 -20.54
CA PHE A 76 24.46 5.15 -20.81
C PHE A 76 24.59 6.62 -21.20
N THR A 77 24.62 6.89 -22.49
CA THR A 77 24.30 8.21 -23.01
C THR A 77 22.81 8.41 -22.73
N PRO A 78 22.40 9.41 -21.91
CA PRO A 78 20.98 9.68 -21.73
C PRO A 78 20.36 9.96 -23.09
N ALA A 79 19.42 9.14 -23.52
CA ALA A 79 18.65 9.43 -24.72
C ALA A 79 17.97 10.79 -24.54
N GLU A 80 18.02 11.63 -25.57
CA GLU A 80 17.32 12.90 -25.55
C GLU A 80 15.81 12.65 -25.32
N PRO A 81 15.13 13.55 -24.56
CA PRO A 81 13.72 13.35 -24.23
C PRO A 81 12.88 13.28 -25.51
N VAL A 82 12.27 12.11 -25.75
CA VAL A 82 11.33 11.93 -26.84
C VAL A 82 9.98 12.50 -26.40
N GLY A 83 9.73 13.76 -26.72
CA GLY A 83 8.47 14.45 -26.46
C GLY A 83 8.60 15.70 -25.57
N ASN A 84 7.78 16.70 -25.85
CA ASN A 84 7.68 17.93 -25.06
C ASN A 84 6.85 17.70 -23.80
N LEU A 85 7.44 17.12 -22.74
CA LEU A 85 6.79 17.08 -21.43
C LEU A 85 6.80 18.51 -20.83
N PRO A 86 5.73 18.88 -20.07
CA PRO A 86 5.74 20.12 -19.32
C PRO A 86 6.85 20.08 -18.27
N LYS A 87 7.41 21.25 -17.91
CA LYS A 87 8.46 21.38 -16.88
C LYS A 87 8.12 20.64 -15.59
N ARG A 88 6.84 20.49 -15.32
CA ARG A 88 6.33 19.74 -14.18
C ARG A 88 5.11 18.92 -14.55
N LEU A 89 5.21 17.62 -14.29
CA LEU A 89 4.14 16.66 -14.54
C LEU A 89 3.54 16.20 -13.20
N ASN A 90 2.24 16.42 -13.01
CA ASN A 90 1.51 16.03 -11.80
C ASN A 90 0.57 14.87 -12.13
N ILE A 91 0.86 13.70 -11.57
CA ILE A 91 0.13 12.45 -11.81
C ILE A 91 -0.52 12.00 -10.52
N LEU A 92 -1.81 11.64 -10.55
CA LEU A 92 -2.47 10.95 -9.44
C LEU A 92 -2.36 9.44 -9.59
N LEU A 93 -1.75 8.79 -8.61
CA LEU A 93 -1.82 7.35 -8.47
C LEU A 93 -2.98 7.02 -7.54
N LEU A 94 -3.93 6.23 -8.04
CA LEU A 94 -5.19 5.95 -7.36
C LEU A 94 -5.37 4.44 -7.19
N GLY A 95 -5.65 4.04 -5.94
CA GLY A 95 -6.06 2.67 -5.62
C GLY A 95 -7.55 2.64 -5.30
N SER A 96 -8.32 1.77 -5.96
CA SER A 96 -9.75 1.69 -5.79
C SER A 96 -10.22 0.33 -5.25
N ASP A 97 -11.36 0.36 -4.55
CA ASP A 97 -12.09 -0.83 -4.10
C ASP A 97 -13.07 -1.37 -5.17
N ARG A 98 -12.96 -0.91 -6.43
CA ARG A 98 -13.85 -1.29 -7.53
C ARG A 98 -13.94 -2.80 -7.70
N ARG A 99 -15.16 -3.32 -7.64
CA ARG A 99 -15.49 -4.72 -7.91
C ARG A 99 -15.90 -4.91 -9.39
N PRO A 100 -15.78 -6.13 -9.95
CA PRO A 100 -16.31 -6.41 -11.27
C PRO A 100 -17.79 -6.04 -11.39
N GLY A 101 -18.16 -5.29 -12.45
CA GLY A 101 -19.54 -4.83 -12.66
C GLY A 101 -19.98 -3.64 -11.79
N GLY A 102 -19.19 -3.21 -10.80
CA GLY A 102 -19.50 -2.03 -9.99
C GLY A 102 -19.21 -0.73 -10.72
N THR A 103 -20.18 0.18 -10.73
CA THR A 103 -20.04 1.54 -11.28
C THR A 103 -19.57 2.54 -10.25
N LEU A 104 -19.99 2.37 -8.99
CA LEU A 104 -19.59 3.21 -7.87
C LEU A 104 -18.46 2.55 -7.08
N PHE A 105 -17.38 3.27 -6.86
CA PHE A 105 -16.23 2.82 -6.06
C PHE A 105 -15.53 4.02 -5.42
N ARG A 106 -14.72 3.75 -4.41
CA ARG A 106 -13.92 4.78 -3.70
C ARG A 106 -12.47 4.68 -4.09
N THR A 107 -11.79 5.83 -4.08
CA THR A 107 -10.33 5.89 -4.25
C THR A 107 -9.68 5.88 -2.87
N ASP A 108 -9.39 4.69 -2.35
CA ASP A 108 -8.84 4.49 -0.99
C ASP A 108 -7.33 4.75 -0.88
N THR A 109 -6.65 4.91 -2.02
CA THR A 109 -5.28 5.39 -2.12
C THR A 109 -5.27 6.59 -3.04
N ILE A 110 -4.72 7.71 -2.59
CA ILE A 110 -4.60 8.95 -3.35
C ILE A 110 -3.17 9.48 -3.14
N ILE A 111 -2.33 9.32 -4.16
CA ILE A 111 -0.92 9.73 -4.12
C ILE A 111 -0.67 10.68 -5.28
N LEU A 112 -0.23 11.89 -5.00
CA LEU A 112 0.27 12.83 -6.00
C LEU A 112 1.75 12.57 -6.23
N VAL A 113 2.11 12.26 -7.46
CA VAL A 113 3.49 12.20 -7.95
C VAL A 113 3.74 13.43 -8.80
N SER A 114 4.59 14.32 -8.32
CA SER A 114 5.02 15.53 -9.01
C SER A 114 6.45 15.35 -9.51
N ILE A 115 6.61 15.34 -10.81
CA ILE A 115 7.89 15.12 -11.50
C ILE A 115 8.40 16.47 -12.05
N ASP A 116 9.57 16.88 -11.61
CA ASP A 116 10.29 18.00 -12.22
C ASP A 116 11.14 17.44 -13.37
N THR A 117 10.73 17.70 -14.59
CA THR A 117 11.35 17.11 -15.78
C THR A 117 12.70 17.75 -16.13
N GLU A 118 12.95 18.99 -15.70
CA GLU A 118 14.23 19.67 -15.87
C GLU A 118 15.27 19.19 -14.85
N LYS A 119 14.86 19.03 -13.58
CA LYS A 119 15.78 18.62 -12.49
C LYS A 119 15.88 17.10 -12.34
N GLY A 120 14.99 16.34 -12.96
CA GLY A 120 14.92 14.89 -12.79
C GLY A 120 14.61 14.49 -11.34
N THR A 121 13.74 15.25 -10.64
CA THR A 121 13.33 14.94 -9.26
C THR A 121 11.88 14.53 -9.19
N VAL A 122 11.57 13.64 -8.29
CA VAL A 122 10.22 13.08 -8.09
C VAL A 122 9.78 13.34 -6.65
N HIS A 123 8.68 14.03 -6.48
CA HIS A 123 8.06 14.29 -5.19
C HIS A 123 6.78 13.48 -5.05
N ILE A 124 6.64 12.74 -3.97
CA ILE A 124 5.51 11.84 -3.71
C ILE A 124 4.78 12.32 -2.47
N LEU A 125 3.51 12.73 -2.62
CA LEU A 125 2.66 13.19 -1.53
C LEU A 125 1.41 12.32 -1.41
N SER A 126 1.19 11.70 -0.24
CA SER A 126 -0.02 10.94 0.05
C SER A 126 -1.09 11.80 0.71
N PHE A 127 -2.32 11.68 0.22
CA PHE A 127 -3.51 12.29 0.80
C PHE A 127 -4.31 11.23 1.56
N PRO A 128 -4.61 11.43 2.86
CA PRO A 128 -5.54 10.59 3.59
C PRO A 128 -6.92 10.57 2.91
N ARG A 129 -7.48 9.38 2.71
CA ARG A 129 -8.75 9.21 2.00
C ARG A 129 -9.95 9.83 2.71
N ASP A 130 -9.86 9.98 4.03
CA ASP A 130 -10.94 10.48 4.88
C ASP A 130 -10.87 12.01 5.10
N LEU A 131 -9.99 12.74 4.34
CA LEU A 131 -9.96 14.20 4.33
C LEU A 131 -11.32 14.76 3.94
N TYR A 132 -11.88 15.63 4.81
CA TYR A 132 -13.18 16.27 4.63
C TYR A 132 -13.01 17.57 3.83
N VAL A 133 -13.39 17.53 2.57
CA VAL A 133 -13.11 18.58 1.57
C VAL A 133 -14.37 18.98 0.83
N TYR A 134 -14.37 20.20 0.28
CA TYR A 134 -15.43 20.61 -0.65
C TYR A 134 -15.21 19.94 -2.02
N ILE A 135 -16.22 19.24 -2.51
CA ILE A 135 -16.25 18.62 -3.84
C ILE A 135 -17.07 19.50 -4.78
N PRO A 136 -16.46 20.15 -5.80
CA PRO A 136 -17.15 21.04 -6.72
C PRO A 136 -18.33 20.36 -7.40
N GLY A 137 -19.48 21.02 -7.42
CA GLY A 137 -20.73 20.46 -7.98
C GLY A 137 -21.44 19.46 -7.08
N TRP A 138 -20.95 19.26 -5.86
CA TRP A 138 -21.56 18.36 -4.87
C TRP A 138 -21.65 19.06 -3.50
N THR A 139 -20.91 18.60 -2.50
CA THR A 139 -20.92 19.13 -1.14
C THR A 139 -19.57 18.86 -0.45
N GLN A 140 -19.48 19.17 0.84
CA GLN A 140 -18.38 18.68 1.66
C GLN A 140 -18.54 17.20 1.97
N ASP A 141 -17.50 16.41 1.65
CA ASP A 141 -17.44 14.98 1.95
C ASP A 141 -15.96 14.52 2.00
N ARG A 142 -15.73 13.24 2.25
CA ARG A 142 -14.39 12.64 2.18
C ARG A 142 -13.86 12.70 0.75
N ILE A 143 -12.60 13.04 0.60
CA ILE A 143 -11.95 13.14 -0.72
C ILE A 143 -12.05 11.86 -1.55
N ASN A 144 -12.13 10.68 -0.90
CA ASN A 144 -12.19 9.39 -1.58
C ASN A 144 -13.48 9.14 -2.37
N VAL A 145 -14.53 9.94 -2.17
CA VAL A 145 -15.77 9.87 -2.97
C VAL A 145 -15.77 10.86 -4.14
N ALA A 146 -14.80 11.80 -4.21
CA ALA A 146 -14.76 12.82 -5.25
C ALA A 146 -14.72 12.24 -6.68
N TRP A 147 -14.10 11.07 -6.86
CA TRP A 147 -14.12 10.35 -8.14
C TRP A 147 -15.54 10.00 -8.59
N GLN A 148 -16.45 9.69 -7.69
CA GLN A 148 -17.85 9.34 -8.03
C GLN A 148 -18.63 10.54 -8.58
N HIS A 149 -18.15 11.76 -8.29
CA HIS A 149 -18.78 13.03 -8.66
C HIS A 149 -18.01 13.74 -9.81
N GLY A 150 -17.73 13.01 -10.89
CA GLY A 150 -17.09 13.57 -12.07
C GLY A 150 -15.79 12.90 -12.51
N GLY A 151 -15.53 11.68 -12.02
CA GLY A 151 -14.34 10.91 -12.42
C GLY A 151 -13.04 11.61 -12.09
N PHE A 152 -12.06 11.52 -12.99
CA PHE A 152 -10.77 12.18 -12.82
C PHE A 152 -10.92 13.70 -12.72
N GLU A 153 -11.73 14.32 -13.58
CA GLU A 153 -11.92 15.77 -13.60
C GLU A 153 -12.55 16.30 -12.31
N GLY A 154 -13.52 15.56 -11.74
CA GLY A 154 -14.12 15.87 -10.44
C GLY A 154 -13.10 15.83 -9.30
N LEU A 155 -12.25 14.80 -9.26
CA LEU A 155 -11.19 14.70 -8.27
C LEU A 155 -10.11 15.77 -8.49
N ALA A 156 -9.70 16.03 -9.72
CA ALA A 156 -8.71 17.07 -10.05
C ALA A 156 -9.22 18.48 -9.67
N ALA A 157 -10.50 18.77 -9.93
CA ALA A 157 -11.15 20.01 -9.51
C ALA A 157 -11.23 20.11 -7.98
N THR A 158 -11.52 19.02 -7.29
CA THR A 158 -11.52 18.96 -5.82
C THR A 158 -10.12 19.29 -5.26
N MET A 159 -9.06 18.73 -5.82
CA MET A 159 -7.69 19.02 -5.41
C MET A 159 -7.27 20.46 -5.71
N GLN A 160 -7.69 21.01 -6.86
CA GLN A 160 -7.46 22.41 -7.21
C GLN A 160 -8.12 23.34 -6.20
N GLN A 161 -9.41 23.11 -5.91
CA GLN A 161 -10.20 23.96 -5.02
C GLN A 161 -9.67 23.97 -3.59
N ASN A 162 -9.37 22.78 -3.04
CA ASN A 162 -8.98 22.67 -1.62
C ASN A 162 -7.48 22.86 -1.40
N PHE A 163 -6.63 22.39 -2.32
CA PHE A 163 -5.19 22.33 -2.11
C PHE A 163 -4.35 23.13 -3.11
N GLY A 164 -4.97 23.72 -4.14
CA GLY A 164 -4.28 24.57 -5.12
C GLY A 164 -3.44 23.81 -6.14
N VAL A 165 -3.62 22.50 -6.29
CA VAL A 165 -2.96 21.68 -7.32
C VAL A 165 -4.00 20.99 -8.20
N ARG A 166 -3.85 21.15 -9.53
CA ARG A 166 -4.64 20.40 -10.51
C ARG A 166 -3.75 19.36 -11.17
N PRO A 167 -3.91 18.08 -10.83
CA PRO A 167 -3.25 16.99 -11.56
C PRO A 167 -3.74 16.95 -13.01
N THR A 168 -2.84 16.59 -13.92
CA THR A 168 -3.12 16.50 -15.36
C THR A 168 -3.26 15.06 -15.84
N HIS A 169 -2.68 14.13 -15.07
CA HIS A 169 -2.68 12.71 -15.40
C HIS A 169 -3.07 11.88 -14.19
N TYR A 170 -3.51 10.66 -14.47
CA TYR A 170 -3.81 9.68 -13.42
C TYR A 170 -3.48 8.26 -13.86
N ALA A 171 -3.29 7.39 -12.87
CA ALA A 171 -3.23 5.95 -13.02
C ALA A 171 -4.07 5.32 -11.91
N LEU A 172 -5.15 4.65 -12.28
CA LEU A 172 -6.11 4.02 -11.37
C LEU A 172 -5.99 2.50 -11.46
N ILE A 173 -5.74 1.85 -10.34
CA ILE A 173 -5.66 0.40 -10.21
C ILE A 173 -6.67 -0.10 -9.18
N ASN A 174 -7.30 -1.25 -9.43
CA ASN A 174 -8.12 -1.95 -8.45
C ASN A 174 -7.34 -3.11 -7.79
N PHE A 175 -7.89 -3.69 -6.72
CA PHE A 175 -7.25 -4.77 -5.96
C PHE A 175 -6.89 -6.00 -6.81
N ARG A 176 -7.77 -6.40 -7.74
CA ARG A 176 -7.52 -7.55 -8.62
C ARG A 176 -6.37 -7.30 -9.57
N SER A 177 -6.36 -6.12 -10.18
CA SER A 177 -5.30 -5.72 -11.09
C SER A 177 -3.97 -5.53 -10.36
N PHE A 178 -4.00 -4.94 -9.15
CA PHE A 178 -2.80 -4.80 -8.30
C PHE A 178 -2.18 -6.18 -7.99
N LYS A 179 -2.99 -7.14 -7.52
CA LYS A 179 -2.50 -8.50 -7.25
C LYS A 179 -1.87 -9.12 -8.49
N ARG A 180 -2.54 -9.04 -9.65
CA ARG A 180 -2.00 -9.57 -10.91
C ARG A 180 -0.65 -8.96 -11.26
N VAL A 181 -0.50 -7.62 -11.13
CA VAL A 181 0.79 -6.96 -11.40
C VAL A 181 1.88 -7.47 -10.45
N VAL A 182 1.58 -7.65 -9.17
CA VAL A 182 2.56 -8.17 -8.21
C VAL A 182 2.90 -9.63 -8.49
N ASP A 183 1.93 -10.46 -8.86
CA ASP A 183 2.14 -11.86 -9.25
C ASP A 183 2.99 -11.97 -10.52
N ASP A 184 2.67 -11.19 -11.57
CA ASP A 184 3.42 -11.14 -12.84
C ASP A 184 4.89 -10.70 -12.63
N LEU A 185 5.15 -9.92 -11.58
CA LEU A 185 6.49 -9.50 -11.16
C LEU A 185 7.21 -10.53 -10.26
N GLY A 186 6.53 -11.61 -9.85
CA GLY A 186 7.09 -12.61 -8.93
C GLY A 186 7.23 -12.10 -7.48
N GLY A 187 6.33 -11.22 -7.04
CA GLY A 187 6.36 -10.59 -5.73
C GLY A 187 7.22 -9.32 -5.66
N LEU A 188 7.21 -8.67 -4.50
CA LEU A 188 7.90 -7.41 -4.24
C LEU A 188 8.85 -7.52 -3.06
N GLU A 189 10.02 -6.90 -3.16
CA GLU A 189 10.93 -6.68 -2.05
C GLU A 189 10.65 -5.33 -1.40
N VAL A 190 9.83 -5.32 -0.36
CA VAL A 190 9.38 -4.09 0.29
C VAL A 190 10.33 -3.70 1.42
N LYS A 191 10.84 -2.46 1.39
CA LYS A 191 11.62 -1.88 2.49
C LYS A 191 10.67 -1.34 3.55
N VAL A 192 10.33 -2.16 4.53
CA VAL A 192 9.47 -1.83 5.67
C VAL A 192 10.21 -0.89 6.61
N THR A 193 9.73 0.34 6.78
CA THR A 193 10.38 1.35 7.63
C THR A 193 9.99 1.24 9.10
N GLN A 194 8.78 0.76 9.38
CA GLN A 194 8.29 0.49 10.74
C GLN A 194 7.56 -0.86 10.77
N PRO A 195 7.74 -1.66 11.82
CA PRO A 195 7.09 -2.96 11.93
C PRO A 195 5.57 -2.81 11.95
N LEU A 196 4.86 -3.81 11.42
CA LEU A 196 3.41 -3.91 11.46
C LEU A 196 3.01 -5.18 12.19
N TYR A 197 2.23 -5.06 13.26
CA TYR A 197 1.54 -6.16 13.91
C TYR A 197 0.05 -6.01 13.67
N ASP A 198 -0.57 -6.91 12.89
CA ASP A 198 -2.00 -6.81 12.57
C ASP A 198 -2.58 -8.18 12.19
N LYS A 199 -3.92 -8.27 12.12
CA LYS A 199 -4.63 -9.52 11.80
C LYS A 199 -4.61 -9.77 10.29
N TYR A 200 -3.96 -10.86 9.89
CA TYR A 200 -3.95 -11.36 8.51
C TYR A 200 -5.14 -12.32 8.30
N PRO A 201 -5.92 -12.17 7.22
CA PRO A 201 -7.03 -13.07 6.92
C PRO A 201 -6.57 -14.55 6.80
N GLY A 202 -7.22 -15.44 7.53
CA GLY A 202 -6.89 -16.87 7.51
C GLY A 202 -5.66 -17.32 8.30
N LYS A 203 -4.76 -16.38 8.70
CA LYS A 203 -3.53 -16.70 9.44
C LYS A 203 -3.50 -16.12 10.87
N GLY A 204 -4.51 -15.32 11.26
CA GLY A 204 -4.53 -14.67 12.58
C GLY A 204 -3.60 -13.45 12.69
N TRP A 205 -3.05 -13.22 13.88
CA TRP A 205 -2.15 -12.10 14.13
C TRP A 205 -0.74 -12.42 13.65
N ILE A 206 -0.20 -11.54 12.80
CA ILE A 206 1.17 -11.69 12.27
C ILE A 206 1.95 -10.39 12.47
N THR A 207 3.28 -10.52 12.47
CA THR A 207 4.20 -9.40 12.52
C THR A 207 4.99 -9.31 11.22
N ILE A 208 4.97 -8.15 10.58
CA ILE A 208 5.90 -7.81 9.51
C ILE A 208 7.05 -7.00 10.14
N PRO A 209 8.29 -7.51 10.14
CA PRO A 209 9.41 -6.82 10.76
C PRO A 209 9.85 -5.61 9.94
N LYS A 210 10.56 -4.69 10.59
CA LYS A 210 11.31 -3.63 9.89
C LYS A 210 12.44 -4.24 9.08
N GLY A 211 12.69 -3.71 7.89
CA GLY A 211 13.75 -4.18 7.00
C GLY A 211 13.22 -4.53 5.61
N LYS A 212 13.99 -5.31 4.86
CA LYS A 212 13.61 -5.79 3.54
C LYS A 212 12.79 -7.07 3.68
N VAL A 213 11.55 -7.07 3.17
CA VAL A 213 10.60 -8.16 3.30
C VAL A 213 10.05 -8.51 1.93
N HIS A 214 10.17 -9.80 1.56
CA HIS A 214 9.51 -10.31 0.37
C HIS A 214 8.01 -10.44 0.61
N MET A 215 7.20 -9.88 -0.28
CA MET A 215 5.74 -9.93 -0.20
C MET A 215 5.18 -10.47 -1.51
N ASP A 216 4.39 -11.54 -1.43
CA ASP A 216 3.51 -11.97 -2.52
C ASP A 216 2.35 -10.97 -2.70
N ALA A 217 1.52 -11.19 -3.71
CA ALA A 217 0.42 -10.28 -4.04
C ALA A 217 -0.61 -10.14 -2.92
N ASP A 218 -0.91 -11.22 -2.18
CA ASP A 218 -1.87 -11.19 -1.08
C ASP A 218 -1.31 -10.43 0.12
N MET A 219 -0.05 -10.67 0.45
CA MET A 219 0.64 -9.98 1.55
C MET A 219 0.81 -8.49 1.23
N ALA A 220 1.25 -8.14 0.01
CA ALA A 220 1.40 -6.75 -0.41
C ALA A 220 0.06 -6.00 -0.38
N LEU A 221 -1.02 -6.61 -0.88
CA LEU A 221 -2.36 -6.01 -0.82
C LEU A 221 -2.86 -5.85 0.61
N TRP A 222 -2.67 -6.86 1.46
CA TRP A 222 -3.03 -6.75 2.88
C TRP A 222 -2.21 -5.67 3.58
N TYR A 223 -0.90 -5.60 3.34
CA TYR A 223 0.02 -4.63 3.95
C TYR A 223 -0.42 -3.18 3.70
N VAL A 224 -0.77 -2.84 2.45
CA VAL A 224 -1.24 -1.48 2.11
C VAL A 224 -2.66 -1.17 2.58
N ARG A 225 -3.42 -2.17 3.04
CA ARG A 225 -4.81 -2.01 3.52
C ARG A 225 -4.97 -2.14 5.02
N SER A 226 -4.00 -2.75 5.71
CA SER A 226 -4.06 -3.03 7.14
C SER A 226 -4.25 -1.75 7.98
N ARG A 227 -5.19 -1.78 8.96
CA ARG A 227 -5.53 -0.63 9.81
C ARG A 227 -5.95 -0.97 11.23
N LYS A 228 -6.05 -2.25 11.63
CA LYS A 228 -6.62 -2.60 12.94
C LYS A 228 -5.76 -2.09 14.10
N THR A 229 -4.46 -2.05 13.93
CA THR A 229 -3.50 -1.60 14.93
C THR A 229 -2.79 -0.31 14.55
N SER A 230 -3.23 0.35 13.46
CA SER A 230 -2.60 1.56 12.94
C SER A 230 -3.65 2.51 12.35
N ASN A 231 -3.26 3.75 12.15
CA ASN A 231 -4.10 4.81 11.59
C ASN A 231 -3.91 4.95 10.06
N ASP A 232 -4.64 5.90 9.49
CA ASP A 232 -4.60 6.22 8.07
C ASP A 232 -3.23 6.76 7.61
N PHE A 233 -2.56 7.52 8.46
CA PHE A 233 -1.22 8.06 8.16
C PHE A 233 -0.17 6.93 8.03
N ALA A 234 -0.20 5.94 8.92
CA ALA A 234 0.66 4.77 8.81
C ALA A 234 0.35 3.94 7.55
N ARG A 235 -0.92 3.86 7.14
CA ARG A 235 -1.31 3.22 5.88
C ARG A 235 -0.73 3.96 4.67
N ASN A 236 -0.81 5.28 4.63
CA ASN A 236 -0.25 6.08 3.54
C ASN A 236 1.26 5.85 3.38
N ARG A 237 2.00 5.73 4.49
CA ARG A 237 3.43 5.36 4.46
C ARG A 237 3.64 3.99 3.80
N ARG A 238 2.90 2.94 4.22
CA ARG A 238 3.00 1.60 3.63
C ARG A 238 2.66 1.58 2.14
N GLN A 239 1.72 2.40 1.71
CA GLN A 239 1.38 2.55 0.28
C GLN A 239 2.57 3.13 -0.50
N GLN A 240 3.29 4.11 0.03
CA GLN A 240 4.51 4.62 -0.62
C GLN A 240 5.65 3.59 -0.60
N GLU A 241 5.82 2.81 0.47
CA GLU A 241 6.83 1.74 0.54
C GLU A 241 6.60 0.69 -0.56
N VAL A 242 5.36 0.27 -0.77
CA VAL A 242 5.00 -0.68 -1.85
C VAL A 242 5.13 -0.03 -3.23
N LEU A 243 4.77 1.24 -3.39
CA LEU A 243 4.97 1.97 -4.64
C LEU A 243 6.45 2.02 -5.05
N LEU A 244 7.33 2.26 -4.08
CA LEU A 244 8.78 2.24 -4.34
C LEU A 244 9.28 0.84 -4.71
N ALA A 245 8.81 -0.19 -4.03
CA ALA A 245 9.16 -1.57 -4.34
C ALA A 245 8.71 -1.98 -5.75
N LEU A 246 7.51 -1.54 -6.17
CA LEU A 246 7.05 -1.69 -7.55
C LEU A 246 7.99 -0.98 -8.53
N PHE A 247 8.33 0.27 -8.28
CA PHE A 247 9.24 1.04 -9.11
C PHE A 247 10.62 0.37 -9.23
N GLU A 248 11.18 -0.09 -8.11
CA GLU A 248 12.48 -0.80 -8.08
C GLU A 248 12.43 -2.10 -8.87
N LYS A 249 11.33 -2.84 -8.75
CA LYS A 249 11.15 -4.09 -9.50
C LYS A 249 11.07 -3.83 -11.01
N PHE A 250 10.32 -2.81 -11.43
CA PHE A 250 10.23 -2.43 -12.85
C PHE A 250 11.60 -2.06 -13.44
N ILE A 251 12.40 -1.29 -12.71
CA ILE A 251 13.73 -0.87 -13.20
C ILE A 251 14.70 -2.07 -13.27
N SER A 252 14.60 -3.01 -12.30
CA SER A 252 15.50 -4.18 -12.24
C SER A 252 15.25 -5.23 -13.33
N LEU A 253 14.13 -5.17 -14.03
CA LEU A 253 13.71 -6.16 -15.04
C LEU A 253 14.10 -5.78 -16.49
N ASP A 254 15.13 -4.96 -16.70
CA ASP A 254 15.45 -4.44 -18.04
C ASP A 254 14.23 -3.81 -18.74
N ALA A 255 13.48 -3.01 -17.98
CA ALA A 255 12.23 -2.43 -18.41
C ALA A 255 12.32 -1.67 -19.72
N LEU A 256 13.50 -1.17 -20.08
CA LEU A 256 13.74 -0.47 -21.34
C LEU A 256 13.67 -1.40 -22.55
N SER A 257 14.28 -2.58 -22.48
CA SER A 257 14.24 -3.56 -23.56
C SER A 257 12.87 -4.23 -23.74
N ARG A 258 12.10 -4.32 -22.64
CA ARG A 258 10.79 -4.94 -22.58
C ARG A 258 9.63 -3.93 -22.43
N ALA A 259 9.89 -2.64 -22.68
CA ALA A 259 8.89 -1.57 -22.56
C ALA A 259 7.56 -1.85 -23.30
N PRO A 260 7.52 -2.41 -24.55
CA PRO A 260 6.27 -2.73 -25.22
C PRO A 260 5.44 -3.82 -24.52
N GLU A 261 6.10 -4.82 -23.90
CA GLU A 261 5.42 -5.90 -23.16
C GLU A 261 4.82 -5.37 -21.87
N PHE A 262 5.60 -4.60 -21.11
CA PHE A 262 5.13 -3.94 -19.90
C PHE A 262 3.98 -2.97 -20.17
N TYR A 263 4.02 -2.24 -21.27
CA TYR A 263 2.93 -1.36 -21.65
C TYR A 263 1.64 -2.11 -21.95
N LYS A 264 1.70 -3.27 -22.62
CA LYS A 264 0.53 -4.12 -22.86
C LYS A 264 -0.06 -4.66 -21.56
N ALA A 265 0.79 -5.10 -20.62
CA ALA A 265 0.37 -5.57 -19.29
C ALA A 265 -0.24 -4.42 -18.47
N TYR A 266 0.41 -3.25 -18.48
CA TYR A 266 -0.04 -2.03 -17.82
C TYR A 266 -1.42 -1.59 -18.33
N LYS A 267 -1.66 -1.52 -19.64
CA LYS A 267 -2.97 -1.18 -20.22
C LYS A 267 -4.11 -2.10 -19.78
N LYS A 268 -3.83 -3.37 -19.50
CA LYS A 268 -4.82 -4.33 -19.00
C LYS A 268 -5.10 -4.17 -17.49
N ALA A 269 -4.14 -3.66 -16.75
CA ALA A 269 -4.21 -3.57 -15.29
C ALA A 269 -4.62 -2.19 -14.77
N VAL A 270 -4.31 -1.11 -15.51
CA VAL A 270 -4.42 0.28 -15.06
C VAL A 270 -5.31 1.08 -15.99
N VAL A 271 -6.26 1.83 -15.42
CA VAL A 271 -7.05 2.83 -16.16
C VAL A 271 -6.31 4.17 -16.04
N THR A 272 -5.97 4.78 -17.19
CA THR A 272 -5.12 5.97 -17.21
C THR A 272 -5.39 6.82 -18.46
N ASN A 273 -5.08 8.11 -18.38
CA ASN A 273 -4.95 9.01 -19.50
C ASN A 273 -3.50 9.26 -19.94
N LEU A 274 -2.52 8.60 -19.27
CA LEU A 274 -1.12 8.62 -19.73
C LEU A 274 -1.01 7.87 -21.05
N LYS A 275 -0.37 8.49 -22.04
CA LYS A 275 -0.06 7.88 -23.31
C LYS A 275 1.26 7.12 -23.24
N PHE A 276 1.50 6.29 -24.25
CA PHE A 276 2.78 5.54 -24.34
C PHE A 276 3.97 6.49 -24.48
N GLU A 277 3.79 7.56 -25.24
CA GLU A 277 4.79 8.60 -25.48
C GLU A 277 5.18 9.31 -24.19
N ASP A 278 4.21 9.58 -23.29
CA ASP A 278 4.47 10.17 -21.97
C ASP A 278 5.36 9.23 -21.12
N GLY A 279 5.08 7.93 -21.17
CA GLY A 279 5.89 6.91 -20.51
C GLY A 279 7.32 6.85 -21.04
N LEU A 280 7.50 6.87 -22.37
CA LEU A 280 8.81 6.90 -22.99
C LEU A 280 9.60 8.15 -22.62
N ALA A 281 8.94 9.31 -22.62
CA ALA A 281 9.56 10.58 -22.25
C ALA A 281 10.00 10.64 -20.77
N LEU A 282 9.41 9.82 -19.88
CA LEU A 282 9.80 9.69 -18.48
C LEU A 282 10.95 8.71 -18.24
N LEU A 283 11.33 7.87 -19.21
CA LEU A 283 12.41 6.89 -19.03
C LEU A 283 13.76 7.48 -18.61
N PRO A 284 14.24 8.62 -19.18
CA PRO A 284 15.49 9.23 -18.73
C PRO A 284 15.45 9.64 -17.25
N ILE A 285 14.30 10.14 -16.79
CA ILE A 285 14.11 10.53 -15.38
C ILE A 285 14.07 9.28 -14.50
N ALA A 286 13.37 8.22 -14.95
CA ALA A 286 13.35 6.95 -14.24
C ALA A 286 14.75 6.36 -14.08
N ALA A 287 15.59 6.44 -15.13
CA ALA A 287 17.00 6.00 -15.07
C ALA A 287 17.82 6.84 -14.08
N GLN A 288 17.69 8.18 -14.08
CA GLN A 288 18.37 9.06 -13.11
C GLN A 288 17.96 8.73 -11.67
N VAL A 289 16.65 8.53 -11.44
CA VAL A 289 16.11 8.14 -10.13
C VAL A 289 16.57 6.74 -9.73
N ALA A 290 16.75 5.82 -10.68
CA ALA A 290 17.30 4.49 -10.43
C ALA A 290 18.74 4.56 -9.91
N LEU A 291 19.57 5.44 -10.48
CA LEU A 291 20.94 5.66 -10.08
C LEU A 291 21.08 6.44 -8.78
N ASP A 292 20.19 7.41 -8.54
CA ASP A 292 20.23 8.28 -7.37
C ASP A 292 18.84 8.40 -6.72
N ARG A 293 18.60 7.57 -5.69
CA ARG A 293 17.32 7.54 -4.93
C ARG A 293 17.07 8.82 -4.14
N SER A 294 18.06 9.65 -3.88
CA SER A 294 17.89 10.93 -3.19
C SER A 294 17.03 11.93 -3.98
N ARG A 295 16.86 11.68 -5.29
CA ARG A 295 15.97 12.42 -6.19
C ARG A 295 14.49 12.19 -5.91
N ILE A 296 14.15 11.13 -5.16
CA ILE A 296 12.78 10.90 -4.67
C ILE A 296 12.63 11.56 -3.31
N LYS A 297 11.63 12.43 -3.20
CA LYS A 297 11.24 13.09 -1.94
C LYS A 297 9.86 12.59 -1.51
N HIS A 298 9.76 12.17 -0.25
CA HIS A 298 8.54 11.66 0.35
C HIS A 298 7.89 12.72 1.22
N TYR A 299 6.59 12.93 1.03
CA TYR A 299 5.78 13.86 1.79
C TYR A 299 4.51 13.16 2.26
N PHE A 300 4.06 13.56 3.45
CA PHE A 300 2.85 13.03 4.07
C PHE A 300 2.10 14.18 4.72
N ILE A 301 0.79 14.16 4.61
CA ILE A 301 -0.07 14.97 5.48
C ILE A 301 -0.01 14.31 6.85
N THR A 302 0.29 15.09 7.88
CA THR A 302 0.50 14.60 9.26
C THR A 302 -0.72 14.88 10.14
N PRO A 303 -0.83 14.30 11.34
CA PRO A 303 -1.93 14.59 12.27
C PRO A 303 -2.06 16.07 12.64
N GLU A 304 -0.97 16.85 12.58
CA GLU A 304 -0.98 18.29 12.82
C GLU A 304 -1.59 19.08 11.65
N MET A 305 -1.65 18.47 10.46
CA MET A 305 -2.24 19.06 9.25
C MET A 305 -3.67 18.57 8.99
N ALA A 306 -4.10 17.47 9.62
CA ALA A 306 -5.45 16.93 9.48
C ALA A 306 -5.81 16.13 10.74
N TYR A 307 -6.83 16.56 11.45
CA TYR A 307 -7.23 16.00 12.73
C TYR A 307 -8.61 15.34 12.68
N ASP A 308 -8.82 14.37 13.57
CA ASP A 308 -10.08 13.65 13.68
C ASP A 308 -11.24 14.60 13.99
N TYR A 309 -12.33 14.48 13.25
CA TYR A 309 -13.54 15.26 13.42
C TYR A 309 -14.77 14.37 13.18
N ILE A 310 -15.81 14.59 13.97
CA ILE A 310 -17.12 13.96 13.76
C ILE A 310 -18.05 15.01 13.18
N THR A 311 -18.54 14.76 11.98
CA THR A 311 -19.49 15.67 11.31
C THR A 311 -20.82 15.71 12.07
N PRO A 312 -21.68 16.73 11.88
CA PRO A 312 -23.02 16.77 12.47
C PRO A 312 -23.88 15.54 12.13
N GLY A 313 -23.61 14.88 10.99
CA GLY A 313 -24.24 13.63 10.59
C GLY A 313 -23.61 12.38 11.20
N GLY A 314 -22.65 12.49 12.15
CA GLY A 314 -22.01 11.38 12.84
C GLY A 314 -20.89 10.68 12.06
N ALA A 315 -20.47 11.18 10.90
CA ALA A 315 -19.39 10.60 10.13
C ALA A 315 -18.03 10.99 10.71
N MET A 316 -17.15 10.01 10.96
CA MET A 316 -15.76 10.27 11.33
C MET A 316 -14.95 10.63 10.09
N VAL A 317 -14.30 11.80 10.11
CA VAL A 317 -13.53 12.36 8.99
C VAL A 317 -12.24 13.00 9.50
N LEU A 318 -11.34 13.38 8.59
CA LEU A 318 -10.16 14.19 8.89
C LEU A 318 -10.41 15.62 8.43
N LEU A 319 -10.52 16.55 9.37
CA LEU A 319 -10.67 17.98 9.04
C LEU A 319 -9.31 18.58 8.68
N PRO A 320 -9.12 19.08 7.43
CA PRO A 320 -7.84 19.59 6.97
C PRO A 320 -7.53 20.99 7.55
N ASN A 321 -6.29 21.22 7.97
CA ASN A 321 -5.71 22.55 8.04
C ASN A 321 -5.29 22.94 6.61
N GLU A 322 -6.20 23.59 5.90
CA GLU A 322 -6.01 23.95 4.49
C GLU A 322 -4.73 24.74 4.25
N THR A 323 -4.41 25.71 5.11
CA THR A 323 -3.21 26.55 4.98
C THR A 323 -1.94 25.70 5.05
N ALA A 324 -1.86 24.78 6.02
CA ALA A 324 -0.70 23.91 6.17
C ALA A 324 -0.57 22.94 4.99
N ILE A 325 -1.69 22.34 4.54
CA ILE A 325 -1.67 21.42 3.40
C ILE A 325 -1.35 22.15 2.09
N ARG A 326 -1.90 23.34 1.85
CA ARG A 326 -1.56 24.16 0.68
C ARG A 326 -0.08 24.54 0.65
N LYS A 327 0.52 24.86 1.79
CA LYS A 327 1.97 25.11 1.91
C LYS A 327 2.77 23.88 1.55
N LEU A 328 2.39 22.71 2.06
CA LEU A 328 3.03 21.43 1.73
C LEU A 328 2.90 21.11 0.24
N VAL A 329 1.70 21.23 -0.32
CA VAL A 329 1.46 21.00 -1.75
C VAL A 329 2.30 21.94 -2.60
N LYS A 330 2.35 23.24 -2.26
CA LYS A 330 3.20 24.22 -2.95
C LYS A 330 4.67 23.80 -2.95
N GLN A 331 5.19 23.29 -1.83
CA GLN A 331 6.55 22.76 -1.75
C GLN A 331 6.75 21.53 -2.67
N VAL A 332 5.76 20.62 -2.71
CA VAL A 332 5.80 19.40 -3.53
C VAL A 332 5.79 19.70 -5.02
N VAL A 333 4.93 20.63 -5.45
CA VAL A 333 4.83 21.01 -6.88
C VAL A 333 5.83 22.09 -7.28
N GLY A 334 6.77 22.46 -6.41
CA GLY A 334 7.88 23.36 -6.74
C GLY A 334 7.48 24.83 -6.90
N GLY A 335 6.38 25.24 -6.28
CA GLY A 335 6.05 26.66 -6.13
C GLY A 335 6.99 27.31 -5.10
N LYS A 336 7.69 28.38 -5.49
CA LYS A 336 8.39 29.26 -4.54
C LYS A 336 7.42 30.03 -3.66
#